data_66d37e53d4dea8dd931c524151972914
#
_entry.id   66d37e53d4dea8dd931c524151972914
#
_cell.length_a   1.000
_cell.length_b   1.000
_cell.length_c   1.000
_cell.angle_alpha   90.00
_cell.angle_beta   90.00
_cell.angle_gamma   90.00
#
_symmetry.space_group_name_H-M   'P 1'
#
loop_
_entity.id
_entity.type
_entity.pdbx_description
1 polymer ?
#
loop_
_entity_poly.entity_id
_entity_poly.type
_entity_poly.pdbx_seq_one_letter_code
_entity_poly.pdbx_strand_id
1 'polypeptide(L)'
;MLAPILALAMMQQSPTIDRHLGSYIFHACQASIRFQDNPPAATDSDVRLSATCTDWLLGFAEAGALAKFFCPGTVAPATLARVYVSYMEKNPTLLDAPRGSAALLALVDAYPCPAK
;
A
#
# COMPACT_ATOMS: atom_id res chain seq x y z
N MET A 1 -5.83 45.06 1.36
CA MET A 1 -6.61 44.31 2.36
C MET A 1 -7.01 42.89 1.95
N LEU A 2 -6.84 42.48 0.68
CA LEU A 2 -7.11 41.11 0.22
C LEU A 2 -5.91 40.16 0.37
N ALA A 3 -4.68 40.71 0.50
CA ALA A 3 -3.47 39.89 0.61
C ALA A 3 -3.43 38.93 1.83
N PRO A 4 -3.89 39.30 3.04
CA PRO A 4 -3.86 38.40 4.18
C PRO A 4 -4.85 37.23 4.06
N ILE A 5 -5.94 37.42 3.34
CA ILE A 5 -6.94 36.37 3.11
C ILE A 5 -6.42 35.32 2.12
N LEU A 6 -5.71 35.76 1.08
CA LEU A 6 -5.06 34.89 0.11
C LEU A 6 -3.94 34.05 0.72
N ALA A 7 -3.14 34.68 1.62
CA ALA A 7 -2.08 33.95 2.35
C ALA A 7 -2.66 32.87 3.26
N LEU A 8 -3.79 33.13 3.91
CA LEU A 8 -4.46 32.16 4.77
C LEU A 8 -5.03 30.96 3.95
N ALA A 9 -5.57 31.23 2.76
CA ALA A 9 -6.06 30.19 1.86
C ALA A 9 -4.93 29.30 1.37
N MET A 10 -3.73 29.82 1.11
CA MET A 10 -2.56 29.05 0.73
C MET A 10 -2.02 28.17 1.89
N MET A 11 -2.12 28.66 3.14
CA MET A 11 -1.71 27.90 4.32
C MET A 11 -2.65 26.73 4.65
N GLN A 12 -3.88 26.77 4.14
CA GLN A 12 -4.87 25.72 4.37
C GLN A 12 -4.81 24.59 3.33
N GLN A 13 -3.99 24.71 2.31
CA GLN A 13 -3.78 23.66 1.32
C GLN A 13 -2.79 22.63 1.89
N SER A 14 -3.30 21.66 2.64
CA SER A 14 -2.52 20.48 3.01
C SER A 14 -2.21 19.66 1.75
N PRO A 15 -0.99 19.10 1.61
CA PRO A 15 -0.72 18.20 0.51
C PRO A 15 -1.69 17.01 0.61
N THR A 16 -2.52 16.84 -0.42
CA THR A 16 -3.43 15.71 -0.51
C THR A 16 -2.64 14.46 -0.90
N ILE A 17 -2.71 13.44 -0.06
CA ILE A 17 -2.16 12.13 -0.38
C ILE A 17 -3.05 11.51 -1.46
N ASP A 18 -2.50 11.21 -2.63
CA ASP A 18 -3.24 10.53 -3.69
C ASP A 18 -3.40 9.06 -3.34
N ARG A 19 -4.61 8.69 -2.97
CA ARG A 19 -4.95 7.33 -2.55
C ARG A 19 -4.93 6.31 -3.68
N HIS A 20 -4.87 6.76 -4.92
CA HIS A 20 -4.83 5.89 -6.09
C HIS A 20 -3.42 5.40 -6.42
N LEU A 21 -2.40 6.00 -5.84
CA LEU A 21 -1.01 5.68 -6.14
C LEU A 21 -0.46 4.53 -5.29
N GLY A 22 0.53 3.85 -5.86
CA GLY A 22 1.29 2.80 -5.16
C GLY A 22 1.93 3.28 -3.87
N SER A 23 2.37 4.55 -3.82
CA SER A 23 2.95 5.17 -2.64
C SER A 23 1.99 5.20 -1.43
N TYR A 24 0.69 5.36 -1.67
CA TYR A 24 -0.29 5.36 -0.57
C TYR A 24 -0.33 4.01 0.13
N ILE A 25 -0.41 2.93 -0.64
CA ILE A 25 -0.41 1.57 -0.08
C ILE A 25 0.97 1.24 0.51
N PHE A 26 2.05 1.72 -0.11
CA PHE A 26 3.40 1.54 0.41
C PHE A 26 3.54 2.13 1.82
N HIS A 27 3.10 3.36 2.05
CA HIS A 27 3.14 3.98 3.38
C HIS A 27 2.24 3.24 4.37
N ALA A 28 1.06 2.81 3.95
CA ALA A 28 0.17 2.03 4.79
C ALA A 28 0.80 0.69 5.19
N CYS A 29 1.47 0.02 4.25
CA CYS A 29 2.13 -1.26 4.50
C CYS A 29 3.40 -1.12 5.35
N GLN A 30 4.13 -0.01 5.24
CA GLN A 30 5.23 0.28 6.17
C GLN A 30 4.72 0.42 7.61
N ALA A 31 3.58 1.08 7.80
CA ALA A 31 2.92 1.16 9.10
C ALA A 31 2.50 -0.23 9.62
N SER A 32 2.02 -1.08 8.72
CA SER A 32 1.69 -2.46 9.06
C SER A 32 2.91 -3.24 9.57
N ILE A 33 4.06 -3.08 8.93
CA ILE A 33 5.31 -3.73 9.36
C ILE A 33 5.73 -3.22 10.73
N ARG A 34 5.67 -1.90 10.98
CA ARG A 34 5.97 -1.34 12.31
C ARG A 34 5.07 -1.93 13.39
N PHE A 35 3.78 -2.05 13.09
CA PHE A 35 2.81 -2.63 14.01
C PHE A 35 3.10 -4.11 14.28
N GLN A 36 3.45 -4.88 13.26
CA GLN A 36 3.81 -6.30 13.39
C GLN A 36 5.07 -6.50 14.23
N ASP A 37 6.09 -5.67 14.00
CA ASP A 37 7.40 -5.85 14.62
C ASP A 37 7.43 -5.39 16.07
N ASN A 38 6.68 -4.35 16.41
CA ASN A 38 6.65 -3.81 17.78
C ASN A 38 5.27 -3.23 18.13
N PRO A 39 4.27 -4.08 18.37
CA PRO A 39 2.90 -3.63 18.65
C PRO A 39 2.80 -2.56 19.75
N PRO A 40 3.53 -2.65 20.88
CA PRO A 40 3.43 -1.65 21.93
C PRO A 40 3.87 -0.24 21.52
N ALA A 41 4.75 -0.12 20.51
CA ALA A 41 5.25 1.16 20.02
C ALA A 41 4.38 1.74 18.88
N ALA A 42 3.41 0.99 18.37
CA ALA A 42 2.56 1.45 17.28
C ALA A 42 1.62 2.56 17.74
N THR A 43 1.50 3.60 16.90
CA THR A 43 0.55 4.68 17.12
C THR A 43 -0.85 4.27 16.63
N ASP A 44 -1.89 5.03 17.04
CA ASP A 44 -3.24 4.83 16.51
C ASP A 44 -3.28 4.96 14.99
N SER A 45 -2.47 5.87 14.44
CA SER A 45 -2.31 6.03 12.98
C SER A 45 -1.72 4.76 12.35
N ASP A 46 -0.70 4.18 12.95
CA ASP A 46 -0.09 2.93 12.46
C ASP A 46 -1.10 1.79 12.43
N VAL A 47 -1.93 1.67 13.46
CA VAL A 47 -2.97 0.63 13.53
C VAL A 47 -3.99 0.81 12.40
N ARG A 48 -4.47 2.04 12.17
CA ARG A 48 -5.43 2.32 11.08
C ARG A 48 -4.82 2.07 9.71
N LEU A 49 -3.58 2.53 9.49
CA LEU A 49 -2.88 2.32 8.22
C LEU A 49 -2.57 0.85 7.98
N SER A 50 -2.24 0.10 9.05
CA SER A 50 -2.05 -1.35 8.96
C SER A 50 -3.32 -2.04 8.42
N ALA A 51 -4.49 -1.69 8.97
CA ALA A 51 -5.75 -2.22 8.47
C ALA A 51 -5.99 -1.84 7.00
N THR A 52 -5.72 -0.60 6.62
CA THR A 52 -5.82 -0.14 5.23
C THR A 52 -4.96 -0.99 4.30
N CYS A 53 -3.71 -1.22 4.66
CA CYS A 53 -2.79 -2.05 3.87
C CYS A 53 -3.30 -3.49 3.73
N THR A 54 -3.54 -4.14 4.87
CA THR A 54 -3.84 -5.57 4.88
C THR A 54 -5.21 -5.87 4.27
N ASP A 55 -6.22 -5.06 4.52
CA ASP A 55 -7.55 -5.27 3.95
C ASP A 55 -7.54 -5.06 2.44
N TRP A 56 -6.88 -4.00 1.97
CA TRP A 56 -6.81 -3.73 0.54
C TRP A 56 -6.02 -4.82 -0.20
N LEU A 57 -4.86 -5.20 0.32
CA LEU A 57 -4.03 -6.24 -0.32
C LEU A 57 -4.70 -7.61 -0.29
N LEU A 58 -5.38 -7.95 0.80
CA LEU A 58 -6.09 -9.23 0.88
C LEU A 58 -7.20 -9.31 -0.16
N GLY A 59 -8.03 -8.26 -0.28
CA GLY A 59 -9.06 -8.20 -1.30
C GLY A 59 -8.50 -8.26 -2.71
N PHE A 60 -7.42 -7.53 -2.95
CA PHE A 60 -6.73 -7.55 -4.25
C PHE A 60 -6.16 -8.94 -4.55
N ALA A 61 -5.53 -9.59 -3.57
CA ALA A 61 -4.96 -10.92 -3.73
C ALA A 61 -6.03 -11.98 -4.00
N GLU A 62 -7.16 -11.91 -3.31
CA GLU A 62 -8.27 -12.84 -3.53
C GLU A 62 -8.87 -12.67 -4.93
N ALA A 63 -9.11 -11.43 -5.35
CA ALA A 63 -9.65 -11.14 -6.68
C ALA A 63 -8.69 -11.58 -7.79
N GLY A 64 -7.41 -11.26 -7.65
CA GLY A 64 -6.39 -11.65 -8.63
C GLY A 64 -6.17 -13.15 -8.71
N ALA A 65 -6.27 -13.86 -7.59
CA ALA A 65 -6.19 -15.31 -7.55
C ALA A 65 -7.38 -15.97 -8.28
N LEU A 66 -8.58 -15.43 -8.06
CA LEU A 66 -9.78 -15.92 -8.78
C LEU A 66 -9.65 -15.69 -10.29
N ALA A 67 -9.09 -14.57 -10.70
CA ALA A 67 -8.83 -14.25 -12.12
C ALA A 67 -7.58 -14.97 -12.67
N LYS A 68 -6.83 -15.66 -11.84
CA LYS A 68 -5.60 -16.39 -12.18
C LYS A 68 -4.48 -15.50 -12.72
N PHE A 69 -4.41 -14.25 -12.26
CA PHE A 69 -3.29 -13.38 -12.56
C PHE A 69 -2.03 -13.79 -11.80
N PHE A 70 -2.21 -14.32 -10.61
CA PHE A 70 -1.15 -14.89 -9.76
C PHE A 70 -1.74 -15.98 -8.89
N CYS A 71 -0.89 -16.80 -8.28
CA CYS A 71 -1.30 -17.99 -7.55
C CYS A 71 -0.68 -18.04 -6.15
N PRO A 72 -1.18 -17.21 -5.19
CA PRO A 72 -0.57 -17.08 -3.88
C PRO A 72 -0.86 -18.26 -2.94
N GLY A 73 -1.89 -19.05 -3.23
CA GLY A 73 -2.36 -20.04 -2.26
C GLY A 73 -2.89 -19.35 -1.00
N THR A 74 -2.63 -19.93 0.17
CA THR A 74 -3.00 -19.33 1.44
C THR A 74 -1.85 -18.49 1.97
N VAL A 75 -2.02 -17.16 1.96
CA VAL A 75 -1.01 -16.21 2.42
C VAL A 75 -1.62 -15.30 3.47
N ALA A 76 -0.93 -15.13 4.60
CA ALA A 76 -1.37 -14.21 5.65
C ALA A 76 -1.30 -12.75 5.17
N PRO A 77 -2.27 -11.90 5.56
CA PRO A 77 -2.24 -10.47 5.20
C PRO A 77 -0.95 -9.76 5.62
N ALA A 78 -0.40 -10.12 6.78
CA ALA A 78 0.88 -9.58 7.24
C ALA A 78 2.04 -9.89 6.27
N THR A 79 2.05 -11.07 5.68
CA THR A 79 3.04 -11.47 4.68
C THR A 79 2.86 -10.68 3.39
N LEU A 80 1.63 -10.45 2.95
CA LEU A 80 1.35 -9.63 1.77
C LEU A 80 1.90 -8.20 1.92
N ALA A 81 1.78 -7.61 3.12
CA ALA A 81 2.33 -6.30 3.40
C ALA A 81 3.84 -6.27 3.19
N ARG A 82 4.56 -7.28 3.68
CA ARG A 82 6.02 -7.38 3.53
C ARG A 82 6.43 -7.60 2.08
N VAL A 83 5.71 -8.45 1.36
CA VAL A 83 5.94 -8.70 -0.06
C VAL A 83 5.80 -7.40 -0.87
N TYR A 84 4.74 -6.65 -0.63
CA TYR A 84 4.50 -5.40 -1.32
C TYR A 84 5.59 -4.36 -1.05
N VAL A 85 5.93 -4.15 0.24
CA VAL A 85 6.96 -3.19 0.62
C VAL A 85 8.32 -3.56 0.02
N SER A 86 8.72 -4.83 0.11
CA SER A 86 9.98 -5.29 -0.44
C SER A 86 10.06 -5.06 -1.96
N TYR A 87 8.99 -5.35 -2.67
CA TYR A 87 8.93 -5.13 -4.12
C TYR A 87 9.03 -3.65 -4.48
N MET A 88 8.30 -2.79 -3.77
CA MET A 88 8.29 -1.35 -4.02
C MET A 88 9.66 -0.71 -3.71
N GLU A 89 10.36 -1.19 -2.70
CA GLU A 89 11.72 -0.72 -2.39
C GLU A 89 12.70 -1.01 -3.53
N LYS A 90 12.53 -2.14 -4.22
CA LYS A 90 13.35 -2.51 -5.38
C LYS A 90 12.92 -1.83 -6.67
N ASN A 91 11.68 -1.33 -6.71
CA ASN A 91 11.07 -0.75 -7.90
C ASN A 91 10.43 0.61 -7.58
N PRO A 92 11.22 1.61 -7.17
CA PRO A 92 10.66 2.87 -6.65
C PRO A 92 9.86 3.68 -7.66
N THR A 93 10.03 3.44 -8.96
CA THR A 93 9.21 4.10 -9.99
C THR A 93 7.74 3.73 -9.89
N LEU A 94 7.41 2.60 -9.27
CA LEU A 94 6.03 2.17 -9.08
C LEU A 94 5.30 2.93 -7.96
N LEU A 95 6.01 3.73 -7.17
CA LEU A 95 5.39 4.60 -6.17
C LEU A 95 4.43 5.61 -6.83
N ASP A 96 4.74 6.04 -8.04
CA ASP A 96 3.94 6.98 -8.83
C ASP A 96 2.95 6.29 -9.77
N ALA A 97 2.95 4.97 -9.81
CA ALA A 97 2.01 4.18 -10.60
C ALA A 97 0.68 3.98 -9.84
N PRO A 98 -0.42 3.68 -10.54
CA PRO A 98 -1.65 3.29 -9.87
C PRO A 98 -1.43 2.10 -8.92
N ARG A 99 -2.06 2.14 -7.76
CA ARG A 99 -1.86 1.11 -6.73
C ARG A 99 -2.18 -0.31 -7.21
N GLY A 100 -3.18 -0.46 -8.07
CA GLY A 100 -3.54 -1.75 -8.65
C GLY A 100 -2.45 -2.30 -9.56
N SER A 101 -1.83 -1.44 -10.37
CA SER A 101 -0.70 -1.83 -11.22
C SER A 101 0.52 -2.24 -10.38
N ALA A 102 0.85 -1.47 -9.36
CA ALA A 102 1.95 -1.76 -8.46
C ALA A 102 1.75 -3.10 -7.74
N ALA A 103 0.56 -3.32 -7.18
CA ALA A 103 0.23 -4.55 -6.47
C ALA A 103 0.22 -5.76 -7.41
N LEU A 104 -0.30 -5.60 -8.63
CA LEU A 104 -0.31 -6.68 -9.62
C LEU A 104 1.11 -7.15 -9.92
N LEU A 105 2.02 -6.22 -10.20
CA LEU A 105 3.41 -6.56 -10.48
C LEU A 105 4.09 -7.21 -9.29
N ALA A 106 3.87 -6.71 -8.08
CA ALA A 106 4.44 -7.27 -6.87
C ALA A 106 3.96 -8.71 -6.62
N LEU A 107 2.66 -8.97 -6.80
CA LEU A 107 2.09 -10.29 -6.52
C LEU A 107 2.37 -11.29 -7.64
N VAL A 108 2.46 -10.86 -8.89
CA VAL A 108 2.90 -11.73 -10.01
C VAL A 108 4.35 -12.14 -9.81
N ASP A 109 5.21 -11.23 -9.35
CA ASP A 109 6.61 -11.55 -9.08
C ASP A 109 6.75 -12.56 -7.93
N ALA A 110 6.01 -12.35 -6.84
CA ALA A 110 6.11 -13.19 -5.65
C ALA A 110 5.40 -14.55 -5.80
N TYR A 111 4.29 -14.58 -6.53
CA TYR A 111 3.39 -15.74 -6.61
C TYR A 111 3.00 -16.05 -8.06
N PRO A 112 3.97 -16.35 -8.93
CA PRO A 112 3.63 -16.70 -10.31
C PRO A 112 2.81 -17.97 -10.37
N CYS A 113 1.85 -18.03 -11.29
CA CYS A 113 1.12 -19.26 -11.54
C CYS A 113 2.01 -20.25 -12.27
N PRO A 114 1.87 -21.58 -11.99
CA PRO A 114 2.63 -22.58 -12.70
C PRO A 114 2.36 -22.52 -14.21
N ALA A 115 3.40 -22.76 -15.00
CA ALA A 115 3.26 -22.91 -16.44
C ALA A 115 2.42 -24.14 -16.75
N LYS A 116 1.49 -24.00 -17.71
CA LYS A 116 0.67 -25.13 -18.18
C LYS A 116 1.47 -26.05 -19.08
#